data_a2943bdbccbd2e3f086f61bcac2b1c3d
#
_entry.id   a2943bdbccbd2e3f086f61bcac2b1c3d
#
_cell.length_a   1.000
_cell.length_b   1.000
_cell.length_c   1.000
_cell.angle_alpha   90.00
_cell.angle_beta   90.00
_cell.angle_gamma   90.00
#
_symmetry.space_group_name_H-M   'P 1'
#
loop_
_entity.id
_entity.type
_entity.pdbx_description
1 polymer ?
#
loop_
_entity_poly.entity_id
_entity_poly.type
_entity_poly.pdbx_seq_one_letter_code
_entity_poly.pdbx_strand_id
1 'polypeptide(L)'
;MKSRLISLLCFASATISSLAAARPNIVFIFTDDHCEQALSAYDPSRMTTPNMDRLAKEGMLFNRCYVTNAICGPSRAVILTGKHSHLNGFMTNGNSFNGDQQTFPKLLQKV
;
A
#
# COMPACT_ATOMS: atom_id res chain seq x y z
N MET A 1 -28.19 14.83 64.62
CA MET A 1 -27.62 13.56 64.13
C MET A 1 -27.24 13.78 62.69
N LYS A 2 -25.94 13.87 62.39
CA LYS A 2 -25.43 14.18 61.03
C LYS A 2 -25.05 12.87 60.33
N SER A 3 -25.85 12.49 59.32
CA SER A 3 -25.55 11.34 58.49
C SER A 3 -24.46 11.75 57.47
N ARG A 4 -23.33 11.08 57.55
CA ARG A 4 -22.24 11.24 56.59
C ARG A 4 -22.49 10.32 55.40
N LEU A 5 -22.86 10.92 54.27
CA LEU A 5 -22.84 10.22 52.97
C LEU A 5 -21.37 10.09 52.54
N ILE A 6 -20.87 8.87 52.55
CA ILE A 6 -19.57 8.54 51.98
C ILE A 6 -19.82 8.25 50.49
N SER A 7 -19.50 9.22 49.63
CA SER A 7 -19.46 9.00 48.19
C SER A 7 -18.26 8.13 47.88
N LEU A 8 -18.52 6.88 47.49
CA LEU A 8 -17.53 5.99 46.93
C LEU A 8 -17.30 6.42 45.45
N LEU A 9 -16.24 7.20 45.20
CA LEU A 9 -15.76 7.45 43.88
C LEU A 9 -15.06 6.17 43.39
N CYS A 10 -15.77 5.33 42.64
CA CYS A 10 -15.16 4.29 41.83
C CYS A 10 -14.38 4.94 40.68
N PHE A 11 -13.08 5.13 40.88
CA PHE A 11 -12.17 5.36 39.76
C PHE A 11 -12.11 4.08 38.91
N ALA A 12 -12.94 4.00 37.90
CA ALA A 12 -12.75 3.04 36.85
C ALA A 12 -11.49 3.45 36.07
N SER A 13 -10.35 2.89 36.44
CA SER A 13 -9.14 2.94 35.64
C SER A 13 -9.39 2.19 34.35
N ALA A 14 -9.86 2.90 33.34
CA ALA A 14 -9.89 2.41 31.97
C ALA A 14 -8.42 2.20 31.58
N THR A 15 -7.91 1.00 31.71
CA THR A 15 -6.68 0.57 31.08
C THR A 15 -6.94 0.59 29.57
N ILE A 16 -6.57 1.71 28.93
CA ILE A 16 -6.45 1.77 27.49
C ILE A 16 -5.30 0.83 27.17
N SER A 17 -5.62 -0.44 26.94
CA SER A 17 -4.71 -1.35 26.27
C SER A 17 -4.45 -0.72 24.91
N SER A 18 -3.33 -0.03 24.77
CA SER A 18 -2.77 0.29 23.48
C SER A 18 -2.61 -1.05 22.75
N LEU A 19 -3.58 -1.42 21.93
CA LEU A 19 -3.36 -2.43 20.92
C LEU A 19 -2.25 -1.86 20.06
N ALA A 20 -1.01 -2.23 20.34
CA ALA A 20 0.07 -2.06 19.39
C ALA A 20 -0.42 -2.75 18.12
N ALA A 21 -0.85 -1.95 17.15
CA ALA A 21 -1.35 -2.47 15.87
C ALA A 21 -0.25 -3.37 15.33
N ALA A 22 -0.54 -4.66 15.20
CA ALA A 22 0.40 -5.60 14.64
C ALA A 22 0.84 -5.04 13.29
N ARG A 23 2.15 -4.91 13.07
CA ARG A 23 2.68 -4.39 11.82
C ARG A 23 2.22 -5.30 10.69
N PRO A 24 1.52 -4.80 9.67
CA PRO A 24 1.01 -5.66 8.61
C PRO A 24 2.16 -6.18 7.74
N ASN A 25 2.02 -7.41 7.26
CA ASN A 25 2.85 -7.89 6.17
C ASN A 25 2.38 -7.25 4.87
N ILE A 26 3.30 -6.69 4.10
CA ILE A 26 3.00 -6.02 2.83
C ILE A 26 3.60 -6.86 1.70
N VAL A 27 2.74 -7.33 0.79
CA VAL A 27 3.15 -8.00 -0.44
C VAL A 27 2.81 -7.08 -1.60
N PHE A 28 3.83 -6.65 -2.34
CA PHE A 28 3.68 -5.83 -3.54
C PHE A 28 4.05 -6.66 -4.76
N ILE A 29 3.06 -6.90 -5.64
CA ILE A 29 3.25 -7.66 -6.88
C ILE A 29 3.16 -6.68 -8.05
N PHE A 30 4.21 -6.60 -8.83
CA PHE A 30 4.30 -5.72 -9.99
C PHE A 30 4.72 -6.54 -11.21
N THR A 31 3.83 -6.65 -12.17
CA THR A 31 4.06 -7.39 -13.42
C THR A 31 4.65 -6.48 -14.49
N ASP A 32 5.30 -7.05 -15.49
CA ASP A 32 5.76 -6.36 -16.68
C ASP A 32 4.85 -6.71 -17.86
N ASP A 33 4.57 -5.73 -18.73
CA ASP A 33 3.76 -5.88 -19.94
C ASP A 33 2.40 -6.59 -19.74
N HIS A 34 1.76 -6.38 -18.57
CA HIS A 34 0.50 -7.01 -18.22
C HIS A 34 -0.64 -5.99 -18.33
N CYS A 35 -1.45 -6.10 -19.36
CA CYS A 35 -2.60 -5.23 -19.57
C CYS A 35 -3.81 -5.68 -18.74
N GLU A 36 -4.74 -4.75 -18.46
CA GLU A 36 -5.95 -5.03 -17.69
C GLU A 36 -6.83 -6.13 -18.31
N GLN A 37 -6.90 -6.21 -19.66
CA GLN A 37 -7.69 -7.23 -20.36
C GLN A 37 -7.13 -8.65 -20.19
N ALA A 38 -5.94 -8.81 -19.64
CA ALA A 38 -5.37 -10.10 -19.28
C ALA A 38 -5.77 -10.57 -17.88
N LEU A 39 -6.67 -9.84 -17.22
CA LEU A 39 -7.24 -10.19 -15.91
C LEU A 39 -8.75 -10.42 -16.06
N SER A 40 -9.23 -11.61 -15.72
CA SER A 40 -10.67 -11.93 -15.83
C SER A 40 -11.56 -11.07 -14.95
N ALA A 41 -11.02 -10.45 -13.92
CA ALA A 41 -11.73 -9.46 -13.11
C ALA A 41 -12.14 -8.21 -13.90
N TYR A 42 -11.42 -7.86 -14.99
CA TYR A 42 -11.75 -6.76 -15.89
C TYR A 42 -12.41 -7.23 -17.20
N ASP A 43 -11.93 -8.34 -17.76
CA ASP A 43 -12.48 -8.91 -19.01
C ASP A 43 -12.50 -10.44 -18.95
N PRO A 44 -13.61 -11.03 -18.47
CA PRO A 44 -13.72 -12.49 -18.33
C PRO A 44 -13.79 -13.23 -19.69
N SER A 45 -13.94 -12.51 -20.81
CA SER A 45 -14.04 -13.14 -22.13
C SER A 45 -12.69 -13.60 -22.69
N ARG A 46 -11.59 -13.10 -22.19
CA ARG A 46 -10.24 -13.32 -22.73
C ARG A 46 -9.44 -14.35 -21.99
N MET A 47 -9.45 -14.31 -20.68
CA MET A 47 -8.62 -15.15 -19.83
C MET A 47 -9.37 -15.56 -18.57
N THR A 48 -8.83 -16.56 -17.88
CA THR A 48 -9.32 -17.01 -16.58
C THR A 48 -8.20 -16.86 -15.55
N THR A 49 -8.37 -15.95 -14.60
CA THR A 49 -7.37 -15.61 -13.56
C THR A 49 -7.96 -15.72 -12.16
N PRO A 50 -8.38 -16.92 -11.70
CA PRO A 50 -9.22 -17.10 -10.52
C PRO A 50 -8.57 -16.60 -9.23
N ASN A 51 -7.24 -16.68 -9.11
CA ASN A 51 -6.52 -16.20 -7.93
C ASN A 51 -6.47 -14.67 -7.87
N MET A 52 -6.33 -14.00 -9.04
CA MET A 52 -6.38 -12.54 -9.11
C MET A 52 -7.81 -12.03 -8.92
N ASP A 53 -8.79 -12.74 -9.48
CA ASP A 53 -10.22 -12.44 -9.29
C ASP A 53 -10.63 -12.53 -7.82
N ARG A 54 -10.05 -13.49 -7.08
CA ARG A 54 -10.25 -13.58 -5.63
C ARG A 54 -9.75 -12.34 -4.92
N LEU A 55 -8.55 -11.84 -5.26
CA LEU A 55 -8.02 -10.60 -4.69
C LEU A 55 -8.92 -9.40 -5.01
N ALA A 56 -9.42 -9.31 -6.23
CA ALA A 56 -10.36 -8.27 -6.64
C ALA A 56 -11.69 -8.33 -5.87
N LYS A 57 -12.20 -9.54 -5.62
CA LYS A 57 -13.47 -9.79 -4.91
C LYS A 57 -13.36 -9.54 -3.41
N GLU A 58 -12.27 -9.95 -2.79
CA GLU A 58 -12.05 -9.85 -1.33
C GLU A 58 -11.46 -8.50 -0.91
N GLY A 59 -10.86 -7.76 -1.85
CA GLY A 59 -10.21 -6.49 -1.63
C GLY A 59 -10.87 -5.35 -2.40
N MET A 60 -10.06 -4.62 -3.16
CA MET A 60 -10.50 -3.47 -3.96
C MET A 60 -10.00 -3.59 -5.40
N LEU A 61 -10.90 -3.43 -6.36
CA LEU A 61 -10.60 -3.35 -7.79
C LEU A 61 -10.64 -1.89 -8.25
N PHE A 62 -9.55 -1.41 -8.86
CA PHE A 62 -9.46 -0.06 -9.37
C PHE A 62 -9.76 -0.02 -10.87
N ASN A 63 -10.89 0.55 -11.25
CA ASN A 63 -11.27 0.72 -12.66
C ASN A 63 -10.60 1.92 -13.33
N ARG A 64 -10.02 2.82 -12.56
CA ARG A 64 -9.31 4.01 -13.06
C ARG A 64 -8.05 4.21 -12.24
N CYS A 65 -6.96 3.62 -12.71
CA CYS A 65 -5.64 3.79 -12.14
C CYS A 65 -4.71 4.38 -13.20
N TYR A 66 -4.02 5.47 -12.86
CA TYR A 66 -3.17 6.19 -13.79
C TYR A 66 -1.71 6.10 -13.35
N VAL A 67 -0.83 5.94 -14.32
CA VAL A 67 0.61 5.95 -14.09
C VAL A 67 1.19 7.31 -14.48
N THR A 68 2.24 7.73 -13.79
CA THR A 68 2.92 9.00 -14.07
C THR A 68 3.97 8.87 -15.16
N ASN A 69 4.42 7.65 -15.43
CA ASN A 69 5.32 7.29 -16.52
C ASN A 69 5.04 5.84 -16.94
N ALA A 70 4.74 5.62 -18.21
CA ALA A 70 4.30 4.33 -18.73
C ALA A 70 5.45 3.39 -19.15
N ILE A 71 6.71 3.85 -19.08
CA ILE A 71 7.89 3.04 -19.46
C ILE A 71 8.36 2.24 -18.23
N CYS A 72 8.76 0.97 -18.44
CA CYS A 72 9.07 -0.01 -17.40
C CYS A 72 10.03 0.50 -16.30
N GLY A 73 11.23 0.92 -16.61
CA GLY A 73 12.21 1.41 -15.62
C GLY A 73 11.76 2.68 -14.90
N PRO A 74 11.35 3.73 -15.61
CA PRO A 74 10.81 4.96 -15.01
C PRO A 74 9.58 4.74 -14.14
N SER A 75 8.64 3.89 -14.57
CA SER A 75 7.46 3.54 -13.76
C SER A 75 7.86 2.90 -12.43
N ARG A 76 8.80 1.94 -12.47
CA ARG A 76 9.35 1.29 -11.28
C ARG A 76 10.03 2.28 -10.35
N ALA A 77 10.80 3.23 -10.89
CA ALA A 77 11.45 4.28 -10.12
C ALA A 77 10.44 5.21 -9.43
N VAL A 78 9.34 5.55 -10.11
CA VAL A 78 8.24 6.33 -9.53
C VAL A 78 7.62 5.58 -8.35
N ILE A 79 7.30 4.30 -8.52
CA ILE A 79 6.72 3.46 -7.47
C ILE A 79 7.67 3.38 -6.26
N LEU A 80 8.95 3.08 -6.50
CA LEU A 80 9.94 2.94 -5.43
C LEU A 80 10.14 4.22 -4.63
N THR A 81 10.18 5.37 -5.31
CA THR A 81 10.55 6.65 -4.69
C THR A 81 9.36 7.51 -4.26
N GLY A 82 8.16 7.24 -4.79
CA GLY A 82 7.00 8.12 -4.65
C GLY A 82 7.16 9.47 -5.36
N LYS A 83 8.15 9.60 -6.27
CA LYS A 83 8.46 10.84 -6.96
C LYS A 83 8.26 10.70 -8.47
N HIS A 84 7.73 11.73 -9.10
CA HIS A 84 7.68 11.81 -10.56
C HIS A 84 9.06 11.66 -11.19
N SER A 85 9.14 11.17 -12.42
CA SER A 85 10.40 10.85 -13.11
C SER A 85 11.36 12.03 -13.21
N HIS A 86 10.88 13.26 -13.39
CA HIS A 86 11.70 14.48 -13.42
C HIS A 86 12.29 14.85 -12.04
N LEU A 87 11.69 14.35 -10.94
CA LEU A 87 12.18 14.56 -9.58
C LEU A 87 13.13 13.45 -9.12
N ASN A 88 12.88 12.20 -9.56
CA ASN A 88 13.75 11.07 -9.21
C ASN A 88 14.94 10.91 -10.19
N GLY A 89 14.94 11.64 -11.31
CA GLY A 89 16.00 11.62 -12.32
C GLY A 89 16.00 10.43 -13.26
N PHE A 90 15.02 9.51 -13.16
CA PHE A 90 14.92 8.32 -14.00
C PHE A 90 13.78 8.47 -15.00
N MET A 91 14.04 9.11 -16.13
CA MET A 91 13.03 9.51 -17.12
C MET A 91 12.87 8.51 -18.25
N THR A 92 13.91 7.77 -18.58
CA THR A 92 13.95 6.79 -19.70
C THR A 92 14.72 5.55 -19.28
N ASN A 93 14.55 4.44 -20.02
CA ASN A 93 15.31 3.20 -19.77
C ASN A 93 16.82 3.36 -20.04
N GLY A 94 17.26 4.43 -20.67
CA GLY A 94 18.68 4.76 -20.85
C GLY A 94 19.32 5.45 -19.64
N ASN A 95 18.53 5.84 -18.65
CA ASN A 95 19.07 6.42 -17.44
C ASN A 95 19.51 5.34 -16.43
N SER A 96 20.43 5.69 -15.53
CA SER A 96 20.77 4.87 -14.36
C SER A 96 19.96 5.34 -13.16
N PHE A 97 19.38 4.40 -12.41
CA PHE A 97 18.68 4.72 -11.19
C PHE A 97 19.66 5.04 -10.06
N ASN A 98 19.51 6.21 -9.45
CA ASN A 98 20.26 6.54 -8.25
C ASN A 98 19.71 5.76 -7.05
N GLY A 99 20.42 4.71 -6.64
CA GLY A 99 20.04 3.85 -5.52
C GLY A 99 20.16 4.51 -4.14
N ASP A 100 20.81 5.66 -4.01
CA ASP A 100 20.94 6.38 -2.73
C ASP A 100 19.64 7.09 -2.34
N GLN A 101 18.73 7.27 -3.29
CA GLN A 101 17.43 7.87 -3.03
C GLN A 101 16.66 7.09 -1.99
N GLN A 102 15.83 7.82 -1.25
CA GLN A 102 14.86 7.22 -0.35
C GLN A 102 13.79 6.46 -1.14
N THR A 103 13.55 5.22 -0.76
CA THR A 103 12.52 4.36 -1.35
C THR A 103 11.63 3.79 -0.25
N PHE A 104 10.38 3.42 -0.61
CA PHE A 104 9.46 2.87 0.38
C PHE A 104 10.00 1.59 1.08
N PRO A 105 10.73 0.66 0.40
CA PRO A 105 11.32 -0.47 1.11
C PRO A 105 12.37 -0.06 2.14
N LYS A 106 13.21 0.96 1.83
CA LYS A 106 14.16 1.50 2.81
C LYS A 106 13.47 2.13 4.02
N LEU A 107 12.28 2.71 3.84
CA LEU A 107 11.48 3.25 4.94
C LEU A 107 10.90 2.13 5.79
N LEU A 108 10.32 1.11 5.16
CA LEU A 108 9.73 -0.04 5.87
C LEU A 108 10.75 -0.83 6.68
N GLN A 109 12.02 -0.85 6.25
CA GLN A 109 13.11 -1.51 7.00
C GLN A 109 13.53 -0.76 8.27
N LYS A 110 13.10 0.48 8.44
CA LYS A 110 13.47 1.32 9.60
C LYS A 110 12.46 1.25 10.75
N VAL A 111 11.32 0.59 10.54
CA VAL A 111 10.20 0.54 11.49
C VAL A 111 9.94 -0.92 12.00
#